data_7c2b5f602b945abf82968fcaa78eb190
#
_entry.id   7c2b5f602b945abf82968fcaa78eb190
#
_cell.length_a   1.000
_cell.length_b   1.000
_cell.length_c   1.000
_cell.angle_alpha   90.00
_cell.angle_beta   90.00
_cell.angle_gamma   90.00
#
_symmetry.space_group_name_H-M   'P 1'
#
loop_
_entity.id
_entity.type
_entity.pdbx_description
1 polymer ?
#
loop_
_entity_poly.entity_id
_entity_poly.type
_entity_poly.pdbx_seq_one_letter_code
_entity_poly.pdbx_strand_id
1 'polypeptide(L)'
;MKGISRFYPVFKYPLRWLTRFQEIWDGTEEEHETTIAKPIVYVMRSTSKADLSILQRAAAKRGLPDPTEPLVVDGKSYDRIMFLEEFAEETSEQTVSEFHQLLTLHKDNAELDVQLVPAGVFWGRQAGQEANAGNAMTGDLDNPGHWRKFWLVLFSGRQVLLRFSRAVSLGTMAHDHGTDMRIAHKLARVARVHFVRMRHAVAGPKLSHRKELMAALIDTPALKKAVADEARGKKISEEAARKRALSYIDEIAANYSSTLVRVLDRFMTWMWNRIYNGIHVKGGDTIRRLAQQGHEIIYVPCHRSHMDYLLLSYVIYKEGLVPPHIAAGVNLNFFPVGGIFRRGGAFFIRRSFRGNKLYSA
;
A
#
# COMPACT_ATOMS: atom_id res chain seq x y z
N MET A 1 9.67 4.78 27.99
CA MET A 1 8.67 3.70 27.88
C MET A 1 7.90 3.29 29.16
N LYS A 2 7.89 4.06 30.25
CA LYS A 2 7.17 3.71 31.49
C LYS A 2 5.62 3.83 31.44
N GLY A 3 5.02 4.29 30.33
CA GLY A 3 3.57 4.51 30.21
C GLY A 3 2.76 3.44 29.47
N ILE A 4 3.42 2.50 28.78
CA ILE A 4 2.73 1.55 27.89
C ILE A 4 2.19 0.31 28.64
N SER A 5 2.75 -0.03 29.80
CA SER A 5 2.43 -1.28 30.49
C SER A 5 1.09 -1.30 31.24
N ARG A 6 0.51 -0.18 31.59
CA ARG A 6 -0.61 -0.13 32.57
C ARG A 6 -2.02 -0.30 31.97
N PHE A 7 -2.22 -0.14 30.66
CA PHE A 7 -3.55 -0.26 30.00
C PHE A 7 -3.64 -1.38 28.95
N TYR A 8 -2.64 -2.23 28.88
CA TYR A 8 -2.52 -3.28 27.86
C TYR A 8 -3.58 -4.40 27.92
N PRO A 9 -4.09 -4.83 29.08
CA PRO A 9 -4.97 -6.03 29.12
C PRO A 9 -6.38 -5.79 28.58
N VAL A 10 -6.96 -4.61 28.76
CA VAL A 10 -8.40 -4.37 28.52
C VAL A 10 -8.77 -4.29 27.04
N PHE A 11 -7.89 -3.76 26.19
CA PHE A 11 -8.13 -3.66 24.73
C PHE A 11 -7.59 -4.82 23.90
N LYS A 12 -6.80 -5.72 24.50
CA LYS A 12 -6.16 -6.83 23.82
C LYS A 12 -7.18 -7.90 23.35
N TYR A 13 -8.23 -8.13 24.12
CA TYR A 13 -9.18 -9.22 23.87
C TYR A 13 -10.20 -8.97 22.76
N PRO A 14 -10.93 -7.85 22.66
CA PRO A 14 -11.96 -7.68 21.63
C PRO A 14 -11.39 -7.49 20.24
N LEU A 15 -10.29 -6.72 20.08
CA LEU A 15 -9.63 -6.56 18.78
C LEU A 15 -8.97 -7.87 18.29
N ARG A 16 -8.39 -8.64 19.21
CA ARG A 16 -7.73 -9.92 18.90
C ARG A 16 -8.71 -10.93 18.27
N TRP A 17 -9.95 -10.98 18.75
CA TRP A 17 -11.00 -11.88 18.24
C TRP A 17 -11.63 -11.38 16.94
N LEU A 18 -11.70 -10.08 16.76
CA LEU A 18 -12.37 -9.43 15.65
C LEU A 18 -11.48 -9.27 14.40
N THR A 19 -10.15 -9.23 14.54
CA THR A 19 -9.26 -8.99 13.40
C THR A 19 -8.75 -10.29 12.80
N ARG A 20 -9.11 -10.54 11.54
CA ARG A 20 -8.38 -11.46 10.67
C ARG A 20 -7.33 -10.65 9.92
N PHE A 21 -6.09 -11.12 9.88
CA PHE A 21 -5.04 -10.48 9.10
C PHE A 21 -4.51 -11.46 8.04
N GLN A 22 -4.17 -10.90 6.91
CA GLN A 22 -3.37 -11.56 5.88
C GLN A 22 -1.93 -11.14 6.12
N GLU A 23 -1.03 -12.09 6.09
CA GLU A 23 0.40 -11.81 6.17
C GLU A 23 1.08 -12.08 4.82
N ILE A 24 1.99 -11.20 4.46
CA ILE A 24 2.87 -11.36 3.32
C ILE A 24 4.28 -11.10 3.83
N TRP A 25 5.20 -12.00 3.51
CA TRP A 25 6.62 -11.82 3.76
C TRP A 25 7.35 -11.79 2.43
N ASP A 26 8.08 -10.71 2.18
CA ASP A 26 8.83 -10.54 0.95
C ASP A 26 10.16 -11.31 1.04
N GLY A 27 10.47 -12.08 0.01
CA GLY A 27 11.67 -12.90 -0.06
C GLY A 27 11.37 -14.37 -0.32
N THR A 28 12.42 -15.17 -0.35
CA THR A 28 12.36 -16.63 -0.50
C THR A 28 12.28 -17.31 0.86
N GLU A 29 11.83 -18.57 0.89
CA GLU A 29 11.81 -19.36 2.13
C GLU A 29 13.22 -19.50 2.75
N GLU A 30 14.26 -19.65 1.94
CA GLU A 30 15.65 -19.69 2.38
C GLU A 30 16.10 -18.39 3.06
N GLU A 31 15.71 -17.23 2.49
CA GLU A 31 15.95 -15.92 3.13
C GLU A 31 15.23 -15.79 4.46
N HIS A 32 14.01 -16.33 4.57
CA HIS A 32 13.23 -16.34 5.81
C HIS A 32 13.88 -17.20 6.88
N GLU A 33 14.30 -18.43 6.55
CA GLU A 33 15.01 -19.32 7.46
C GLU A 33 16.30 -18.70 7.97
N THR A 34 17.09 -18.10 7.07
CA THR A 34 18.32 -17.38 7.44
C THR A 34 18.04 -16.20 8.37
N THR A 35 16.95 -15.48 8.16
CA THR A 35 16.55 -14.36 9.00
C THR A 35 16.11 -14.85 10.41
N ILE A 36 15.34 -15.92 10.47
CA ILE A 36 14.82 -16.49 11.74
C ILE A 36 15.95 -17.00 12.63
N ALA A 37 17.03 -17.52 12.03
CA ALA A 37 18.19 -18.04 12.75
C ALA A 37 19.05 -16.96 13.43
N LYS A 38 18.82 -15.67 13.14
CA LYS A 38 19.61 -14.53 13.61
C LYS A 38 18.79 -13.65 14.57
N PRO A 39 19.47 -12.81 15.39
CA PRO A 39 18.78 -11.81 16.22
C PRO A 39 17.98 -10.84 15.37
N ILE A 40 16.68 -10.65 15.69
CA ILE A 40 15.75 -9.79 14.93
C ILE A 40 15.41 -8.54 15.72
N VAL A 41 15.40 -7.39 15.04
CA VAL A 41 14.80 -6.13 15.48
C VAL A 41 13.75 -5.71 14.44
N TYR A 42 12.53 -5.48 14.90
CA TYR A 42 11.44 -5.02 14.04
C TYR A 42 11.49 -3.50 13.88
N VAL A 43 11.20 -3.03 12.67
CA VAL A 43 11.03 -1.62 12.39
C VAL A 43 9.59 -1.39 11.94
N MET A 44 8.87 -0.50 12.64
CA MET A 44 7.51 -0.10 12.29
C MET A 44 7.45 1.40 12.02
N ARG A 45 6.45 1.81 11.22
CA ARG A 45 6.28 3.22 10.89
C ARG A 45 5.79 4.04 12.09
N SER A 46 4.81 3.54 12.85
CA SER A 46 4.13 4.30 13.90
C SER A 46 3.92 3.52 15.18
N THR A 47 3.82 4.22 16.28
CA THR A 47 3.52 3.70 17.62
C THR A 47 2.02 3.41 17.76
N SER A 48 1.55 2.27 17.24
CA SER A 48 0.16 1.85 17.38
C SER A 48 0.04 0.54 18.15
N LYS A 49 -0.69 0.57 19.28
CA LYS A 49 -0.95 -0.66 20.07
C LYS A 49 -1.69 -1.74 19.28
N ALA A 50 -2.58 -1.33 18.37
CA ALA A 50 -3.31 -2.26 17.52
C ALA A 50 -2.37 -2.93 16.51
N ASP A 51 -1.46 -2.16 15.90
CA ASP A 51 -0.50 -2.66 14.93
C ASP A 51 0.52 -3.59 15.60
N LEU A 52 0.98 -3.22 16.79
CA LEU A 52 1.84 -4.07 17.62
C LEU A 52 1.18 -5.40 17.97
N SER A 53 -0.12 -5.40 18.32
CA SER A 53 -0.86 -6.64 18.60
C SER A 53 -0.96 -7.56 17.38
N ILE A 54 -1.06 -6.99 16.18
CA ILE A 54 -1.06 -7.77 14.93
C ILE A 54 0.33 -8.35 14.67
N LEU A 55 1.37 -7.53 14.85
CA LEU A 55 2.76 -7.96 14.69
C LEU A 55 3.09 -9.10 15.67
N GLN A 56 2.72 -9.00 16.95
CA GLN A 56 2.92 -10.07 17.94
C GLN A 56 2.27 -11.39 17.50
N ARG A 57 1.02 -11.32 17.01
CA ARG A 57 0.29 -12.52 16.56
C ARG A 57 0.93 -13.17 15.34
N ALA A 58 1.43 -12.36 14.42
CA ALA A 58 2.09 -12.86 13.23
C ALA A 58 3.47 -13.43 13.56
N ALA A 59 4.22 -12.77 14.45
CA ALA A 59 5.49 -13.28 14.96
C ALA A 59 5.32 -14.63 15.62
N ALA A 60 4.37 -14.75 16.55
CA ALA A 60 4.08 -16.03 17.22
C ALA A 60 3.67 -17.15 16.24
N LYS A 61 2.89 -16.83 15.20
CA LYS A 61 2.47 -17.81 14.19
C LYS A 61 3.64 -18.34 13.36
N ARG A 62 4.69 -17.53 13.16
CA ARG A 62 5.88 -17.88 12.38
C ARG A 62 7.07 -18.36 13.22
N GLY A 63 6.91 -18.47 14.53
CA GLY A 63 8.03 -18.81 15.43
C GLY A 63 9.08 -17.70 15.55
N LEU A 64 8.72 -16.46 15.20
CA LEU A 64 9.57 -15.30 15.36
C LEU A 64 9.55 -14.81 16.81
N PRO A 65 10.62 -14.16 17.30
CA PRO A 65 10.67 -13.62 18.64
C PRO A 65 9.59 -12.54 18.88
N ASP A 66 9.06 -12.46 20.11
CA ASP A 66 8.03 -11.46 20.45
C ASP A 66 8.63 -10.06 20.35
N PRO A 67 8.03 -9.15 19.56
CA PRO A 67 8.52 -7.78 19.41
C PRO A 67 8.54 -6.96 20.71
N THR A 68 7.82 -7.39 21.75
CA THR A 68 7.81 -6.72 23.06
C THR A 68 8.84 -7.24 24.05
N GLU A 69 9.46 -8.37 23.73
CA GLU A 69 10.59 -8.90 24.52
C GLU A 69 11.89 -8.21 24.11
N PRO A 70 12.76 -7.85 25.06
CA PRO A 70 14.01 -7.20 24.72
C PRO A 70 14.95 -8.11 23.96
N LEU A 71 15.76 -7.53 23.10
CA LEU A 71 16.92 -8.19 22.52
C LEU A 71 18.07 -8.11 23.53
N VAL A 72 18.58 -9.24 23.97
CA VAL A 72 19.73 -9.30 24.88
C VAL A 72 20.97 -9.67 24.08
N VAL A 73 22.00 -8.79 24.11
CA VAL A 73 23.30 -9.00 23.48
C VAL A 73 24.38 -8.64 24.50
N ASP A 74 25.31 -9.53 24.75
CA ASP A 74 26.41 -9.37 25.70
C ASP A 74 25.97 -8.88 27.08
N GLY A 75 24.84 -9.42 27.58
CA GLY A 75 24.25 -9.04 28.89
C GLY A 75 23.57 -7.68 28.92
N LYS A 76 23.54 -6.93 27.82
CA LYS A 76 22.81 -5.67 27.68
C LYS A 76 21.47 -5.90 26.99
N SER A 77 20.46 -5.12 27.40
CA SER A 77 19.10 -5.21 26.87
C SER A 77 18.80 -4.06 25.95
N TYR A 78 18.30 -4.37 24.76
CA TYR A 78 17.91 -3.41 23.70
C TYR A 78 16.45 -3.60 23.33
N ASP A 79 15.80 -2.53 22.87
CA ASP A 79 14.43 -2.64 22.36
C ASP A 79 14.41 -3.46 21.06
N ARG A 80 13.57 -4.51 21.02
CA ARG A 80 13.41 -5.38 19.83
C ARG A 80 12.51 -4.73 18.77
N ILE A 81 11.90 -3.61 19.05
CA ILE A 81 11.04 -2.87 18.13
C ILE A 81 11.42 -1.40 18.11
N MET A 82 11.57 -0.87 16.92
CA MET A 82 11.82 0.54 16.65
C MET A 82 10.65 1.16 15.90
N PHE A 83 10.34 2.41 16.23
CA PHE A 83 9.29 3.16 15.55
C PHE A 83 9.89 4.36 14.82
N LEU A 84 9.59 4.44 13.51
CA LEU A 84 9.88 5.65 12.73
C LEU A 84 8.74 6.63 13.00
N GLU A 85 9.03 7.80 13.52
CA GLU A 85 7.99 8.80 13.83
C GLU A 85 7.22 9.23 12.57
N GLU A 86 5.90 9.37 12.72
CA GLU A 86 4.94 9.42 11.61
C GLU A 86 4.85 10.78 10.91
N PHE A 87 5.20 11.87 11.59
CA PHE A 87 4.83 13.24 11.19
C PHE A 87 5.99 14.21 10.96
N ALA A 88 7.23 13.82 11.24
CA ALA A 88 8.35 14.70 11.00
C ALA A 88 8.83 14.60 9.54
N GLU A 89 8.97 15.72 8.86
CA GLU A 89 9.70 15.81 7.58
C GLU A 89 11.15 15.35 7.77
N GLU A 90 11.66 15.44 8.98
CA GLU A 90 12.96 14.95 9.43
C GLU A 90 12.81 13.74 10.35
N THR A 91 13.77 12.82 10.29
CA THR A 91 13.84 11.67 11.19
C THR A 91 14.19 12.14 12.58
N SER A 92 13.49 11.63 13.62
CA SER A 92 13.76 12.05 14.99
C SER A 92 15.19 11.68 15.42
N GLU A 93 15.80 12.51 16.24
CA GLU A 93 17.11 12.25 16.83
C GLU A 93 17.12 10.94 17.63
N GLN A 94 15.99 10.60 18.27
CA GLN A 94 15.84 9.36 19.02
C GLN A 94 15.96 8.14 18.08
N THR A 95 15.25 8.11 16.95
CA THR A 95 15.32 7.02 15.99
C THR A 95 16.73 6.85 15.42
N VAL A 96 17.40 7.98 15.13
CA VAL A 96 18.80 7.95 14.68
C VAL A 96 19.73 7.40 15.75
N SER A 97 19.54 7.78 17.01
CA SER A 97 20.31 7.27 18.14
C SER A 97 20.12 5.77 18.33
N GLU A 98 18.88 5.25 18.18
CA GLU A 98 18.58 3.82 18.26
C GLU A 98 19.28 3.05 17.14
N PHE A 99 19.25 3.52 15.90
CA PHE A 99 20.02 2.93 14.80
C PHE A 99 21.52 2.96 15.03
N HIS A 100 22.03 4.08 15.56
CA HIS A 100 23.46 4.20 15.90
C HIS A 100 23.89 3.22 16.97
N GLN A 101 23.09 3.03 18.02
CA GLN A 101 23.35 2.04 19.06
C GLN A 101 23.42 0.62 18.48
N LEU A 102 22.46 0.24 17.62
CA LEU A 102 22.46 -1.08 16.98
C LEU A 102 23.65 -1.27 16.04
N LEU A 103 24.04 -0.26 15.26
CA LEU A 103 25.24 -0.33 14.41
C LEU A 103 26.51 -0.48 15.23
N THR A 104 26.62 0.22 16.36
CA THR A 104 27.79 0.17 17.24
C THR A 104 28.01 -1.21 17.86
N LEU A 105 26.93 -1.99 18.09
CA LEU A 105 27.05 -3.37 18.57
C LEU A 105 27.91 -4.25 17.65
N HIS A 106 27.88 -3.99 16.35
CA HIS A 106 28.63 -4.77 15.36
C HIS A 106 30.09 -4.37 15.25
N LYS A 107 30.50 -3.24 15.90
CA LYS A 107 31.87 -2.79 15.90
C LYS A 107 32.78 -3.72 16.73
N ASP A 108 32.24 -4.16 17.86
CA ASP A 108 32.99 -4.94 18.86
C ASP A 108 32.71 -6.45 18.75
N ASN A 109 31.72 -6.85 17.96
CA ASN A 109 31.29 -8.24 17.78
C ASN A 109 31.03 -8.55 16.29
N ALA A 110 32.03 -9.06 15.60
CA ALA A 110 31.97 -9.39 14.17
C ALA A 110 31.08 -10.62 13.87
N GLU A 111 30.83 -11.48 14.85
CA GLU A 111 29.95 -12.66 14.70
C GLU A 111 28.46 -12.29 14.85
N LEU A 112 28.18 -11.14 15.45
CA LEU A 112 26.84 -10.67 15.61
C LEU A 112 26.30 -10.13 14.29
N ASP A 113 25.12 -10.58 13.87
CA ASP A 113 24.41 -10.04 12.71
C ASP A 113 22.93 -9.83 13.02
N VAL A 114 22.59 -8.67 13.56
CA VAL A 114 21.21 -8.28 13.83
C VAL A 114 20.48 -8.00 12.54
N GLN A 115 19.32 -8.62 12.37
CA GLN A 115 18.46 -8.46 11.21
C GLN A 115 17.37 -7.39 11.49
N LEU A 116 17.38 -6.31 10.74
CA LEU A 116 16.28 -5.35 10.75
C LEU A 116 15.16 -5.84 9.84
N VAL A 117 13.99 -6.10 10.42
CA VAL A 117 12.80 -6.57 9.69
C VAL A 117 11.75 -5.46 9.66
N PRO A 118 11.59 -4.74 8.54
CA PRO A 118 10.53 -3.75 8.39
C PRO A 118 9.16 -4.43 8.34
N ALA A 119 8.24 -3.99 9.22
CA ALA A 119 6.88 -4.52 9.32
C ALA A 119 5.84 -3.40 9.14
N GLY A 120 5.02 -3.49 8.09
CA GLY A 120 3.95 -2.54 7.79
C GLY A 120 2.58 -3.14 8.02
N VAL A 121 1.73 -2.44 8.78
CA VAL A 121 0.34 -2.84 9.02
C VAL A 121 -0.61 -1.90 8.27
N PHE A 122 -1.43 -2.46 7.39
CA PHE A 122 -2.34 -1.70 6.54
C PHE A 122 -3.79 -2.04 6.86
N TRP A 123 -4.53 -1.04 7.34
CA TRP A 123 -5.92 -1.16 7.71
C TRP A 123 -6.83 -0.81 6.52
N GLY A 124 -7.53 -1.79 5.98
CA GLY A 124 -8.56 -1.57 4.97
C GLY A 124 -8.08 -1.30 3.54
N ARG A 125 -6.78 -1.34 3.23
CA ARG A 125 -6.20 -1.17 1.88
C ARG A 125 -6.95 -0.14 1.03
N GLN A 126 -7.11 1.07 1.53
CA GLN A 126 -7.75 2.14 0.78
C GLN A 126 -6.68 2.84 -0.05
N ALA A 127 -6.89 2.93 -1.34
CA ALA A 127 -6.23 3.96 -2.13
C ALA A 127 -6.57 5.30 -1.45
N GLY A 128 -5.53 6.07 -1.09
CA GLY A 128 -5.73 7.33 -0.39
C GLY A 128 -6.59 8.24 -1.26
N GLN A 129 -7.89 8.35 -0.95
CA GLN A 129 -8.71 9.44 -1.45
C GLN A 129 -8.32 10.68 -0.64
N GLU A 130 -8.12 11.79 -1.33
CA GLU A 130 -8.03 13.10 -0.67
C GLU A 130 -9.27 13.26 0.21
N ALA A 131 -9.06 13.76 1.41
CA ALA A 131 -10.10 13.84 2.42
C ALA A 131 -11.27 14.69 1.93
N ASN A 132 -12.44 14.10 1.84
CA ASN A 132 -13.68 14.90 1.87
C ASN A 132 -13.72 15.68 3.19
N ALA A 133 -14.32 16.86 3.21
CA ALA A 133 -14.47 17.69 4.41
C ALA A 133 -15.01 16.91 5.63
N GLY A 134 -15.82 15.85 5.41
CA GLY A 134 -16.25 14.92 6.45
C GLY A 134 -15.17 13.98 6.97
N ASN A 135 -14.11 13.70 6.18
CA ASN A 135 -12.97 12.87 6.60
C ASN A 135 -11.86 13.71 7.27
N ALA A 136 -11.81 15.01 7.00
CA ALA A 136 -10.88 15.92 7.67
C ALA A 136 -11.12 16.00 9.20
N MET A 137 -12.37 15.77 9.64
CA MET A 137 -12.70 15.71 11.06
C MET A 137 -12.23 14.42 11.78
N THR A 138 -11.77 13.40 11.06
CA THR A 138 -11.47 12.08 11.65
C THR A 138 -9.99 11.71 11.66
N GLY A 139 -9.08 12.64 11.39
CA GLY A 139 -7.63 12.44 11.47
C GLY A 139 -7.01 11.73 10.27
N ASP A 140 -5.70 11.55 10.31
CA ASP A 140 -4.87 11.05 9.21
C ASP A 140 -5.35 9.68 8.67
N LEU A 141 -5.45 9.58 7.35
CA LEU A 141 -5.82 8.35 6.63
C LEU A 141 -4.74 7.28 6.74
N ASP A 142 -3.50 7.67 7.00
CA ASP A 142 -2.34 6.79 7.02
C ASP A 142 -2.19 6.08 8.38
N ASN A 143 -2.67 6.68 9.46
CA ASN A 143 -2.74 6.07 10.79
C ASN A 143 -4.08 6.39 11.45
N PRO A 144 -5.14 5.66 11.12
CA PRO A 144 -6.44 5.92 11.69
C PRO A 144 -6.42 5.75 13.21
N GLY A 145 -6.93 6.73 13.94
CA GLY A 145 -7.05 6.67 15.40
C GLY A 145 -7.80 5.42 15.88
N HIS A 146 -7.66 5.08 17.17
CA HIS A 146 -8.19 3.81 17.73
C HIS A 146 -9.68 3.58 17.46
N TRP A 147 -10.52 4.59 17.55
CA TRP A 147 -11.96 4.52 17.24
C TRP A 147 -12.22 4.25 15.76
N ARG A 148 -11.42 4.84 14.89
CA ARG A 148 -11.55 4.62 13.45
C ARG A 148 -11.05 3.23 13.06
N LYS A 149 -9.99 2.71 13.67
CA LYS A 149 -9.54 1.32 13.50
C LYS A 149 -10.65 0.36 13.94
N PHE A 150 -11.34 0.64 15.04
CA PHE A 150 -12.50 -0.13 15.50
C PHE A 150 -13.64 -0.15 14.46
N TRP A 151 -14.05 1.02 13.96
CA TRP A 151 -15.09 1.13 12.94
C TRP A 151 -14.66 0.54 11.59
N LEU A 152 -13.39 0.70 11.19
CA LEU A 152 -12.84 0.04 10.00
C LEU A 152 -12.91 -1.48 10.12
N VAL A 153 -12.59 -2.05 11.29
CA VAL A 153 -12.70 -3.48 11.53
C VAL A 153 -14.15 -3.96 11.49
N LEU A 154 -15.07 -3.17 12.07
CA LEU A 154 -16.48 -3.54 12.16
C LEU A 154 -17.20 -3.46 10.80
N PHE A 155 -17.00 -2.37 10.04
CA PHE A 155 -17.71 -2.10 8.78
C PHE A 155 -16.92 -2.41 7.50
N SER A 156 -15.60 -2.28 7.52
CA SER A 156 -14.78 -2.51 6.33
C SER A 156 -14.33 -3.96 6.14
N GLY A 157 -14.78 -4.85 7.04
CA GLY A 157 -14.37 -6.24 7.04
C GLY A 157 -13.02 -6.42 7.73
N ARG A 158 -12.93 -7.46 8.52
CA ARG A 158 -11.89 -7.82 9.48
C ARG A 158 -10.51 -8.11 8.87
N GLN A 159 -10.24 -7.65 7.65
CA GLN A 159 -9.00 -7.95 6.93
C GLN A 159 -7.99 -6.82 7.09
N VAL A 160 -6.92 -7.12 7.80
CA VAL A 160 -5.73 -6.30 7.91
C VAL A 160 -4.63 -6.98 7.10
N LEU A 161 -3.84 -6.22 6.38
CA LEU A 161 -2.63 -6.73 5.75
C LEU A 161 -1.44 -6.37 6.63
N LEU A 162 -0.72 -7.39 7.09
CA LEU A 162 0.62 -7.25 7.64
C LEU A 162 1.63 -7.66 6.57
N ARG A 163 2.57 -6.79 6.29
CA ARG A 163 3.64 -7.07 5.36
C ARG A 163 4.98 -6.97 6.04
N PHE A 164 5.75 -8.06 6.01
CA PHE A 164 7.16 -8.08 6.36
C PHE A 164 7.97 -7.86 5.07
N SER A 165 8.87 -6.90 5.08
CA SER A 165 9.85 -6.75 4.01
C SER A 165 11.06 -7.64 4.25
N ARG A 166 11.92 -7.75 3.23
CA ARG A 166 13.20 -8.43 3.38
C ARG A 166 13.99 -7.82 4.52
N ALA A 167 14.60 -8.68 5.29
CA ALA A 167 15.50 -8.28 6.36
C ALA A 167 16.73 -7.56 5.82
N VAL A 168 17.24 -6.61 6.60
CA VAL A 168 18.49 -5.90 6.33
C VAL A 168 19.48 -6.30 7.39
N SER A 169 20.61 -6.90 6.97
CA SER A 169 21.72 -7.26 7.85
C SER A 169 22.44 -6.01 8.34
N LEU A 170 22.41 -5.76 9.64
CA LEU A 170 23.19 -4.66 10.23
C LEU A 170 24.67 -4.98 10.29
N GLY A 171 25.05 -6.26 10.40
CA GLY A 171 26.46 -6.70 10.30
C GLY A 171 27.07 -6.32 8.96
N THR A 172 26.41 -6.66 7.85
CA THR A 172 26.84 -6.25 6.51
C THR A 172 26.88 -4.73 6.36
N MET A 173 25.86 -4.00 6.84
CA MET A 173 25.82 -2.54 6.78
C MET A 173 26.98 -1.89 7.55
N ALA A 174 27.27 -2.38 8.76
CA ALA A 174 28.36 -1.88 9.59
C ALA A 174 29.74 -2.17 8.96
N HIS A 175 29.90 -3.34 8.37
CA HIS A 175 31.13 -3.73 7.68
C HIS A 175 31.37 -2.88 6.43
N ASP A 176 30.37 -2.72 5.57
CA ASP A 176 30.53 -2.07 4.27
C ASP A 176 30.54 -0.54 4.34
N HIS A 177 29.87 0.04 5.33
CA HIS A 177 29.63 1.48 5.41
C HIS A 177 30.13 2.12 6.71
N GLY A 178 30.46 1.32 7.74
CA GLY A 178 30.85 1.80 9.05
C GLY A 178 29.68 1.98 10.03
N THR A 179 30.02 2.43 11.24
CA THR A 179 29.07 2.56 12.37
C THR A 179 28.83 4.00 12.79
N ASP A 180 29.25 4.97 11.99
CA ASP A 180 29.14 6.40 12.29
C ASP A 180 27.69 6.89 12.35
N MET A 181 27.47 8.01 13.07
CA MET A 181 26.19 8.69 13.16
C MET A 181 25.61 9.05 11.77
N ARG A 182 26.47 9.36 10.78
CA ARG A 182 26.05 9.63 9.39
C ARG A 182 25.38 8.41 8.76
N ILE A 183 25.85 7.21 9.05
CA ILE A 183 25.28 5.96 8.55
C ILE A 183 23.93 5.69 9.23
N ALA A 184 23.80 5.97 10.53
CA ALA A 184 22.52 5.90 11.23
C ALA A 184 21.48 6.86 10.62
N HIS A 185 21.84 8.10 10.33
CA HIS A 185 20.98 9.05 9.61
C HIS A 185 20.57 8.54 8.22
N LYS A 186 21.52 7.98 7.46
CA LYS A 186 21.25 7.39 6.13
C LYS A 186 20.29 6.21 6.25
N LEU A 187 20.50 5.32 7.22
CA LEU A 187 19.66 4.15 7.47
C LEU A 187 18.23 4.56 7.84
N ALA A 188 18.07 5.51 8.74
CA ALA A 188 16.78 6.04 9.14
C ALA A 188 16.02 6.70 7.96
N ARG A 189 16.73 7.43 7.08
CA ARG A 189 16.16 8.00 5.85
C ARG A 189 15.71 6.91 4.88
N VAL A 190 16.56 5.89 4.66
CA VAL A 190 16.25 4.76 3.77
C VAL A 190 15.05 3.99 4.30
N ALA A 191 14.98 3.73 5.60
CA ALA A 191 13.84 3.08 6.23
C ALA A 191 12.54 3.85 5.99
N ARG A 192 12.55 5.19 6.14
CA ARG A 192 11.38 6.04 5.85
C ARG A 192 10.93 5.94 4.39
N VAL A 193 11.87 6.09 3.45
CA VAL A 193 11.57 5.95 2.00
C VAL A 193 11.00 4.57 1.70
N HIS A 194 11.53 3.53 2.35
CA HIS A 194 11.03 2.16 2.19
C HIS A 194 9.57 2.04 2.62
N PHE A 195 9.17 2.59 3.77
CA PHE A 195 7.75 2.57 4.21
C PHE A 195 6.83 3.37 3.29
N VAL A 196 7.29 4.50 2.74
CA VAL A 196 6.52 5.26 1.72
C VAL A 196 6.29 4.40 0.48
N ARG A 197 7.34 3.73 -0.03
CA ARG A 197 7.22 2.84 -1.19
C ARG A 197 6.34 1.62 -0.90
N MET A 198 6.50 1.01 0.27
CA MET A 198 5.64 -0.10 0.71
C MET A 198 4.17 0.31 0.73
N ARG A 199 3.86 1.51 1.24
CA ARG A 199 2.51 2.06 1.23
C ARG A 199 1.99 2.27 -0.20
N HIS A 200 2.78 2.86 -1.08
CA HIS A 200 2.39 3.05 -2.47
C HIS A 200 2.12 1.72 -3.19
N ALA A 201 2.92 0.69 -2.92
CA ALA A 201 2.71 -0.63 -3.49
C ALA A 201 1.39 -1.28 -3.03
N VAL A 202 1.00 -1.07 -1.77
CA VAL A 202 -0.20 -1.68 -1.15
C VAL A 202 -1.48 -0.89 -1.40
N ALA A 203 -1.42 0.43 -1.23
CA ALA A 203 -2.57 1.33 -1.27
C ALA A 203 -2.68 2.14 -2.57
N GLY A 204 -1.60 2.21 -3.35
CA GLY A 204 -1.52 3.07 -4.54
C GLY A 204 -1.27 4.54 -4.20
N PRO A 205 -1.19 5.39 -5.23
CA PRO A 205 -1.08 6.83 -5.06
C PRO A 205 -2.37 7.42 -4.47
N LYS A 206 -2.29 8.63 -3.94
CA LYS A 206 -3.48 9.40 -3.55
C LYS A 206 -4.26 9.74 -4.83
N LEU A 207 -5.51 9.29 -4.90
CA LEU A 207 -6.39 9.59 -6.02
C LEU A 207 -7.23 10.81 -5.67
N SER A 208 -7.17 11.84 -6.50
CA SER A 208 -8.07 13.00 -6.43
C SER A 208 -9.51 12.56 -6.70
N HIS A 209 -10.47 13.30 -6.13
CA HIS A 209 -11.87 13.05 -6.46
C HIS A 209 -12.11 13.20 -7.96
N ARG A 210 -12.92 12.30 -8.53
CA ARG A 210 -13.23 12.32 -9.97
C ARG A 210 -13.64 13.69 -10.48
N LYS A 211 -14.46 14.42 -9.72
CA LYS A 211 -14.89 15.78 -10.11
C LYS A 211 -13.74 16.78 -10.12
N GLU A 212 -12.85 16.73 -9.14
CA GLU A 212 -11.67 17.60 -9.04
C GLU A 212 -10.67 17.29 -10.16
N LEU A 213 -10.44 15.98 -10.42
CA LEU A 213 -9.61 15.54 -11.52
C LEU A 213 -10.15 16.05 -12.87
N MET A 214 -11.46 15.94 -13.11
CA MET A 214 -12.10 16.43 -14.33
C MET A 214 -11.97 17.95 -14.46
N ALA A 215 -12.16 18.68 -13.36
CA ALA A 215 -12.00 20.13 -13.33
C ALA A 215 -10.55 20.55 -13.60
N ALA A 216 -9.59 19.87 -13.00
CA ALA A 216 -8.17 20.13 -13.24
C ALA A 216 -7.75 19.82 -14.68
N LEU A 217 -8.22 18.71 -15.24
CA LEU A 217 -7.90 18.31 -16.61
C LEU A 217 -8.42 19.30 -17.64
N ILE A 218 -9.68 19.74 -17.54
CA ILE A 218 -10.28 20.67 -18.53
C ILE A 218 -9.57 22.02 -18.58
N ASP A 219 -8.88 22.38 -17.50
CA ASP A 219 -8.16 23.66 -17.40
C ASP A 219 -6.69 23.56 -17.82
N THR A 220 -6.24 22.36 -18.24
CA THR A 220 -4.88 22.19 -18.78
C THR A 220 -4.70 22.95 -20.11
N PRO A 221 -3.48 23.45 -20.40
CA PRO A 221 -3.21 24.19 -21.65
C PRO A 221 -3.54 23.37 -22.89
N ALA A 222 -3.29 22.07 -22.87
CA ALA A 222 -3.57 21.15 -23.99
C ALA A 222 -5.06 21.07 -24.29
N LEU A 223 -5.91 20.87 -23.27
CA LEU A 223 -7.36 20.78 -23.44
C LEU A 223 -8.00 22.15 -23.76
N LYS A 224 -7.53 23.25 -23.16
CA LYS A 224 -7.98 24.60 -23.54
C LYS A 224 -7.75 24.84 -25.02
N LYS A 225 -6.57 24.52 -25.54
CA LYS A 225 -6.27 24.63 -26.98
C LYS A 225 -7.20 23.74 -27.81
N ALA A 226 -7.38 22.47 -27.43
CA ALA A 226 -8.24 21.54 -28.16
C ALA A 226 -9.72 21.98 -28.16
N VAL A 227 -10.22 22.57 -27.06
CA VAL A 227 -11.57 23.15 -26.96
C VAL A 227 -11.71 24.34 -27.92
N ALA A 228 -10.73 25.27 -27.96
CA ALA A 228 -10.74 26.40 -28.86
C ALA A 228 -10.67 25.97 -30.36
N ASP A 229 -9.87 24.95 -30.66
CA ASP A 229 -9.77 24.38 -32.01
C ASP A 229 -11.07 23.68 -32.44
N GLU A 230 -11.73 22.96 -31.53
CA GLU A 230 -13.04 22.31 -31.78
C GLU A 230 -14.12 23.39 -32.02
N ALA A 231 -14.14 24.45 -31.20
CA ALA A 231 -15.09 25.54 -31.34
C ALA A 231 -14.97 26.23 -32.72
N ARG A 232 -13.74 26.52 -33.13
CA ARG A 232 -13.46 27.12 -34.48
C ARG A 232 -13.80 26.16 -35.61
N GLY A 233 -13.36 24.88 -35.49
CA GLY A 233 -13.56 23.90 -36.56
C GLY A 233 -15.01 23.51 -36.80
N LYS A 234 -15.83 23.49 -35.75
CA LYS A 234 -17.26 23.16 -35.85
C LYS A 234 -18.20 24.33 -35.81
N LYS A 235 -17.67 25.55 -35.74
CA LYS A 235 -18.45 26.82 -35.68
C LYS A 235 -19.48 26.78 -34.53
N ILE A 236 -19.08 26.32 -33.36
CA ILE A 236 -19.88 26.27 -32.12
C ILE A 236 -19.27 27.23 -31.08
N SER A 237 -20.05 27.54 -30.04
CA SER A 237 -19.52 28.34 -28.94
C SER A 237 -18.43 27.55 -28.16
N GLU A 238 -17.49 28.28 -27.57
CA GLU A 238 -16.44 27.68 -26.74
C GLU A 238 -17.03 26.93 -25.55
N GLU A 239 -18.14 27.43 -24.98
CA GLU A 239 -18.89 26.77 -23.92
C GLU A 239 -19.46 25.40 -24.37
N ALA A 240 -20.01 25.32 -25.58
CA ALA A 240 -20.50 24.09 -26.17
C ALA A 240 -19.35 23.09 -26.42
N ALA A 241 -18.20 23.54 -26.87
CA ALA A 241 -17.00 22.74 -27.05
C ALA A 241 -16.45 22.23 -25.69
N ARG A 242 -16.43 23.10 -24.67
CA ARG A 242 -16.05 22.75 -23.29
C ARG A 242 -16.98 21.67 -22.69
N LYS A 243 -18.30 21.83 -22.88
CA LYS A 243 -19.26 20.82 -22.43
C LYS A 243 -19.06 19.46 -23.11
N ARG A 244 -18.68 19.45 -24.39
CA ARG A 244 -18.27 18.22 -25.11
C ARG A 244 -17.03 17.62 -24.53
N ALA A 245 -16.00 18.40 -24.26
CA ALA A 245 -14.76 17.93 -23.65
C ALA A 245 -15.04 17.28 -22.29
N LEU A 246 -15.83 17.93 -21.43
CA LEU A 246 -16.26 17.36 -20.15
C LEU A 246 -17.02 16.03 -20.31
N SER A 247 -17.89 15.93 -21.33
CA SER A 247 -18.58 14.68 -21.62
C SER A 247 -17.62 13.55 -22.01
N TYR A 248 -16.56 13.85 -22.77
CA TYR A 248 -15.54 12.87 -23.13
C TYR A 248 -14.69 12.46 -21.92
N ILE A 249 -14.27 13.42 -21.10
CA ILE A 249 -13.56 13.13 -19.84
C ILE A 249 -14.44 12.24 -18.95
N ASP A 250 -15.74 12.55 -18.82
CA ASP A 250 -16.69 11.73 -18.04
C ASP A 250 -16.89 10.32 -18.63
N GLU A 251 -16.88 10.19 -19.96
CA GLU A 251 -16.91 8.89 -20.64
C GLU A 251 -15.67 8.05 -20.31
N ILE A 252 -14.49 8.64 -20.32
CA ILE A 252 -13.20 7.96 -20.12
C ILE A 252 -12.95 7.67 -18.64
N ALA A 253 -13.09 8.65 -17.76
CA ALA A 253 -12.57 8.62 -16.42
C ALA A 253 -13.10 7.46 -15.55
N ALA A 254 -12.20 6.74 -14.90
CA ALA A 254 -12.53 5.78 -13.86
C ALA A 254 -13.14 6.46 -12.63
N ASN A 255 -13.81 5.67 -11.79
CA ASN A 255 -14.37 6.12 -10.51
C ASN A 255 -14.06 5.07 -9.42
N TYR A 256 -12.79 4.87 -9.15
CA TYR A 256 -12.32 3.80 -8.27
C TYR A 256 -12.97 3.85 -6.89
N SER A 257 -13.44 2.69 -6.43
CA SER A 257 -14.07 2.51 -5.12
C SER A 257 -13.44 1.33 -4.37
N SER A 258 -12.67 1.63 -3.35
CA SER A 258 -12.07 0.62 -2.48
C SER A 258 -13.11 -0.28 -1.79
N THR A 259 -14.30 0.25 -1.53
CA THR A 259 -15.43 -0.54 -0.97
C THR A 259 -15.92 -1.59 -1.95
N LEU A 260 -16.11 -1.21 -3.23
CA LEU A 260 -16.51 -2.17 -4.25
C LEU A 260 -15.43 -3.23 -4.47
N VAL A 261 -14.16 -2.84 -4.54
CA VAL A 261 -13.04 -3.78 -4.70
C VAL A 261 -13.03 -4.82 -3.58
N ARG A 262 -13.31 -4.43 -2.32
CA ARG A 262 -13.44 -5.38 -1.20
C ARG A 262 -14.63 -6.33 -1.34
N VAL A 263 -15.76 -5.83 -1.82
CA VAL A 263 -16.93 -6.68 -2.09
C VAL A 263 -16.62 -7.68 -3.20
N LEU A 264 -16.01 -7.20 -4.28
CA LEU A 264 -15.57 -8.04 -5.39
C LEU A 264 -14.51 -9.07 -4.95
N ASP A 265 -13.56 -8.70 -4.09
CA ASP A 265 -12.59 -9.64 -3.53
C ASP A 265 -13.27 -10.80 -2.79
N ARG A 266 -14.27 -10.51 -1.96
CA ARG A 266 -15.03 -11.55 -1.25
C ARG A 266 -15.78 -12.46 -2.20
N PHE A 267 -16.49 -11.86 -3.17
CA PHE A 267 -17.23 -12.59 -4.19
C PHE A 267 -16.30 -13.46 -5.04
N MET A 268 -15.20 -12.90 -5.52
CA MET A 268 -14.20 -13.62 -6.30
C MET A 268 -13.54 -14.74 -5.49
N THR A 269 -13.22 -14.50 -4.21
CA THR A 269 -12.68 -15.55 -3.34
C THR A 269 -13.64 -16.72 -3.19
N TRP A 270 -14.94 -16.43 -2.97
CA TRP A 270 -15.97 -17.47 -2.94
C TRP A 270 -16.07 -18.21 -4.26
N MET A 271 -16.14 -17.49 -5.37
CA MET A 271 -16.27 -18.05 -6.72
C MET A 271 -15.08 -18.96 -7.09
N TRP A 272 -13.83 -18.48 -6.90
CA TRP A 272 -12.64 -19.25 -7.24
C TRP A 272 -12.46 -20.49 -6.37
N ASN A 273 -12.83 -20.44 -5.11
CA ASN A 273 -12.73 -21.60 -4.20
C ASN A 273 -13.91 -22.57 -4.35
N ARG A 274 -15.06 -22.13 -4.88
CA ARG A 274 -16.25 -22.96 -5.03
C ARG A 274 -16.39 -23.60 -6.41
N ILE A 275 -16.00 -22.86 -7.44
CA ILE A 275 -16.18 -23.29 -8.86
C ILE A 275 -14.89 -23.89 -9.42
N TYR A 276 -13.74 -23.42 -8.93
CA TYR A 276 -12.41 -23.83 -9.38
C TYR A 276 -11.61 -24.46 -8.23
N ASN A 277 -10.60 -25.26 -8.58
CA ASN A 277 -9.73 -25.94 -7.60
C ASN A 277 -8.62 -25.04 -7.01
N GLY A 278 -8.87 -23.75 -6.93
CA GLY A 278 -7.92 -22.75 -6.45
C GLY A 278 -7.13 -22.07 -7.56
N ILE A 279 -6.19 -21.23 -7.17
CA ILE A 279 -5.34 -20.45 -8.08
C ILE A 279 -3.89 -20.64 -7.65
N HIS A 280 -3.05 -21.06 -8.59
CA HIS A 280 -1.62 -21.13 -8.39
C HIS A 280 -0.94 -19.95 -9.06
N VAL A 281 -0.30 -19.07 -8.27
CA VAL A 281 0.41 -17.90 -8.77
C VAL A 281 1.90 -18.19 -8.81
N LYS A 282 2.53 -17.94 -9.97
CA LYS A 282 3.98 -17.99 -10.12
C LYS A 282 4.51 -16.61 -10.46
N GLY A 283 5.66 -16.23 -9.90
CA GLY A 283 6.31 -14.94 -10.18
C GLY A 283 5.75 -13.73 -9.44
N GLY A 284 4.87 -13.92 -8.44
CA GLY A 284 4.33 -12.86 -7.61
C GLY A 284 5.41 -12.03 -6.89
N ASP A 285 6.49 -12.68 -6.45
CA ASP A 285 7.62 -12.02 -5.78
C ASP A 285 8.31 -10.97 -6.66
N THR A 286 8.46 -11.27 -7.94
CA THR A 286 9.07 -10.32 -8.89
C THR A 286 8.22 -9.07 -9.02
N ILE A 287 6.91 -9.21 -9.15
CA ILE A 287 5.97 -8.08 -9.23
C ILE A 287 5.99 -7.27 -7.93
N ARG A 288 5.96 -7.93 -6.77
CA ARG A 288 6.04 -7.26 -5.48
C ARG A 288 7.33 -6.46 -5.35
N ARG A 289 8.47 -7.03 -5.74
CA ARG A 289 9.77 -6.36 -5.71
C ARG A 289 9.79 -5.12 -6.60
N LEU A 290 9.32 -5.22 -7.84
CA LEU A 290 9.25 -4.09 -8.77
C LEU A 290 8.36 -2.96 -8.21
N ALA A 291 7.19 -3.30 -7.67
CA ALA A 291 6.28 -2.32 -7.06
C ALA A 291 6.92 -1.61 -5.86
N GLN A 292 7.69 -2.32 -5.02
CA GLN A 292 8.42 -1.73 -3.89
C GLN A 292 9.58 -0.83 -4.32
N GLN A 293 10.21 -1.15 -5.43
CA GLN A 293 11.26 -0.30 -6.02
C GLN A 293 10.69 0.99 -6.61
N GLY A 294 9.35 1.11 -6.69
CA GLY A 294 8.66 2.28 -7.22
C GLY A 294 8.52 2.28 -8.72
N HIS A 295 8.64 1.11 -9.37
CA HIS A 295 8.38 0.98 -10.80
C HIS A 295 6.89 1.07 -11.10
N GLU A 296 6.54 1.74 -12.18
CA GLU A 296 5.23 1.68 -12.79
C GLU A 296 5.09 0.36 -13.56
N ILE A 297 4.02 -0.41 -13.25
CA ILE A 297 3.84 -1.74 -13.81
C ILE A 297 2.66 -1.73 -14.77
N ILE A 298 2.91 -2.10 -16.02
CA ILE A 298 1.89 -2.28 -17.04
C ILE A 298 1.66 -3.79 -17.21
N TYR A 299 0.45 -4.24 -16.90
CA TYR A 299 0.04 -5.64 -17.06
C TYR A 299 -0.60 -5.84 -18.43
N VAL A 300 -0.06 -6.77 -19.19
CA VAL A 300 -0.56 -7.12 -20.52
C VAL A 300 -0.96 -8.61 -20.53
N PRO A 301 -2.14 -8.96 -20.04
CA PRO A 301 -2.60 -10.34 -20.03
C PRO A 301 -2.97 -10.82 -21.44
N CYS A 302 -2.85 -12.13 -21.67
CA CYS A 302 -3.39 -12.76 -22.87
C CYS A 302 -4.92 -12.76 -22.77
N HIS A 303 -5.56 -11.81 -23.44
CA HIS A 303 -7.01 -11.56 -23.33
C HIS A 303 -7.83 -12.54 -24.17
N ARG A 304 -8.07 -13.74 -23.64
CA ARG A 304 -8.93 -14.76 -24.26
C ARG A 304 -10.34 -14.79 -23.70
N SER A 305 -10.51 -14.31 -22.45
CA SER A 305 -11.78 -14.32 -21.75
C SER A 305 -11.99 -13.03 -20.96
N HIS A 306 -13.25 -12.69 -20.69
CA HIS A 306 -13.61 -11.65 -19.74
C HIS A 306 -13.23 -11.99 -18.28
N MET A 307 -12.87 -13.23 -18.01
CA MET A 307 -12.37 -13.64 -16.70
C MET A 307 -10.91 -13.24 -16.49
N ASP A 308 -10.11 -13.06 -17.54
CA ASP A 308 -8.67 -12.86 -17.43
C ASP A 308 -8.31 -11.58 -16.65
N TYR A 309 -8.93 -10.44 -16.96
CA TYR A 309 -8.66 -9.19 -16.24
C TYR A 309 -9.24 -9.17 -14.83
N LEU A 310 -10.35 -9.89 -14.59
CA LEU A 310 -10.91 -10.05 -13.24
C LEU A 310 -10.00 -10.91 -12.37
N LEU A 311 -9.52 -12.03 -12.93
CA LEU A 311 -8.56 -12.91 -12.24
C LEU A 311 -7.25 -12.19 -11.95
N LEU A 312 -6.70 -11.46 -12.92
CA LEU A 312 -5.47 -10.70 -12.75
C LEU A 312 -5.62 -9.66 -11.61
N SER A 313 -6.69 -8.87 -11.63
CA SER A 313 -6.95 -7.89 -10.58
C SER A 313 -7.12 -8.53 -9.20
N TYR A 314 -7.80 -9.68 -9.14
CA TYR A 314 -7.96 -10.45 -7.92
C TYR A 314 -6.60 -10.97 -7.40
N VAL A 315 -5.78 -11.57 -8.27
CA VAL A 315 -4.45 -12.09 -7.90
C VAL A 315 -3.57 -10.95 -7.38
N ILE A 316 -3.47 -9.83 -8.10
CA ILE A 316 -2.67 -8.67 -7.69
C ILE A 316 -3.13 -8.16 -6.32
N TYR A 317 -4.45 -8.11 -6.08
CA TYR A 317 -4.99 -7.73 -4.78
C TYR A 317 -4.63 -8.74 -3.68
N LYS A 318 -4.66 -10.05 -3.96
CA LYS A 318 -4.22 -11.10 -3.01
C LYS A 318 -2.72 -11.05 -2.73
N GLU A 319 -1.91 -10.66 -3.70
CA GLU A 319 -0.47 -10.42 -3.55
C GLU A 319 -0.14 -9.16 -2.71
N GLY A 320 -1.15 -8.50 -2.16
CA GLY A 320 -0.98 -7.32 -1.32
C GLY A 320 -0.63 -6.05 -2.08
N LEU A 321 -0.87 -6.04 -3.39
CA LEU A 321 -0.64 -4.88 -4.26
C LEU A 321 -1.95 -4.17 -4.58
N VAL A 322 -1.85 -2.91 -5.02
CA VAL A 322 -3.00 -2.16 -5.50
C VAL A 322 -3.48 -2.74 -6.84
N PRO A 323 -4.79 -2.99 -7.03
CA PRO A 323 -5.32 -3.41 -8.32
C PRO A 323 -5.05 -2.33 -9.38
N PRO A 324 -4.62 -2.73 -10.61
CA PRO A 324 -4.36 -1.79 -11.68
C PRO A 324 -5.66 -1.17 -12.22
N HIS A 325 -5.55 0.02 -12.80
CA HIS A 325 -6.60 0.53 -13.68
C HIS A 325 -6.68 -0.30 -14.97
N ILE A 326 -7.89 -0.55 -15.45
CA ILE A 326 -8.14 -1.42 -16.60
C ILE A 326 -8.63 -0.59 -17.78
N ALA A 327 -7.89 -0.61 -18.89
CA ALA A 327 -8.35 -0.04 -20.14
C ALA A 327 -9.44 -0.93 -20.76
N ALA A 328 -10.65 -0.44 -20.86
CA ALA A 328 -11.81 -1.17 -21.38
C ALA A 328 -12.38 -0.48 -22.63
N GLY A 329 -12.93 -1.24 -23.55
CA GLY A 329 -13.67 -0.69 -24.67
C GLY A 329 -14.99 -0.06 -24.22
N VAL A 330 -15.37 1.07 -24.82
CA VAL A 330 -16.62 1.79 -24.51
C VAL A 330 -17.89 0.91 -24.65
N ASN A 331 -17.83 -0.14 -25.42
CA ASN A 331 -18.90 -1.14 -25.56
C ASN A 331 -19.23 -1.88 -24.24
N LEU A 332 -18.31 -1.88 -23.26
CA LEU A 332 -18.55 -2.43 -21.93
C LEU A 332 -19.16 -1.40 -20.95
N ASN A 333 -19.32 -0.15 -21.38
CA ASN A 333 -19.90 0.92 -20.56
C ASN A 333 -21.44 0.98 -20.67
N PHE A 334 -22.11 -0.15 -20.48
CA PHE A 334 -23.56 -0.24 -20.44
C PHE A 334 -24.09 -0.50 -19.04
N PHE A 335 -25.32 -0.08 -18.77
CA PHE A 335 -25.96 -0.31 -17.47
C PHE A 335 -26.33 -1.79 -17.27
N PRO A 336 -26.09 -2.38 -16.08
CA PRO A 336 -25.44 -1.81 -14.88
C PRO A 336 -23.91 -2.04 -14.86
N VAL A 337 -23.37 -2.78 -15.82
CA VAL A 337 -22.00 -3.33 -15.85
C VAL A 337 -20.94 -2.23 -15.89
N GLY A 338 -21.15 -1.21 -16.73
CA GLY A 338 -20.22 -0.09 -16.86
C GLY A 338 -19.96 0.63 -15.54
N GLY A 339 -21.00 0.82 -14.73
CA GLY A 339 -20.88 1.42 -13.40
C GLY A 339 -20.06 0.60 -12.42
N ILE A 340 -20.19 -0.73 -12.47
CA ILE A 340 -19.43 -1.67 -11.65
C ILE A 340 -17.96 -1.66 -12.07
N PHE A 341 -17.70 -1.80 -13.36
CA PHE A 341 -16.33 -1.79 -13.89
C PHE A 341 -15.60 -0.47 -13.61
N ARG A 342 -16.30 0.65 -13.81
CA ARG A 342 -15.75 1.99 -13.52
C ARG A 342 -15.34 2.13 -12.04
N ARG A 343 -16.16 1.65 -11.13
CA ARG A 343 -15.83 1.62 -9.69
C ARG A 343 -14.77 0.58 -9.33
N GLY A 344 -14.61 -0.45 -10.15
CA GLY A 344 -13.50 -1.43 -10.08
C GLY A 344 -12.17 -0.92 -10.63
N GLY A 345 -12.13 0.31 -11.17
CA GLY A 345 -10.92 0.92 -11.72
C GLY A 345 -10.84 0.91 -13.25
N ALA A 346 -11.89 0.47 -13.94
CA ALA A 346 -11.91 0.53 -15.40
C ALA A 346 -12.09 1.97 -15.90
N PHE A 347 -11.36 2.32 -16.95
CA PHE A 347 -11.57 3.52 -17.77
C PHE A 347 -11.90 3.10 -19.20
N PHE A 348 -12.78 3.87 -19.85
CA PHE A 348 -13.33 3.45 -21.12
C PHE A 348 -12.76 4.24 -22.29
N ILE A 349 -12.31 3.53 -23.33
CA ILE A 349 -11.71 4.14 -24.52
C ILE A 349 -12.48 3.68 -25.76
N ARG A 350 -12.69 4.59 -26.68
CA ARG A 350 -13.22 4.26 -28.00
C ARG A 350 -12.19 3.54 -28.83
N ARG A 351 -12.60 2.60 -29.68
CA ARG A 351 -11.70 1.84 -30.57
C ARG A 351 -11.02 2.69 -31.63
N SER A 352 -11.62 3.82 -31.99
CA SER A 352 -11.08 4.74 -32.97
C SER A 352 -11.43 6.17 -32.59
N PHE A 353 -10.47 7.08 -32.70
CA PHE A 353 -10.63 8.52 -32.53
C PHE A 353 -10.42 9.29 -33.82
N ARG A 354 -10.39 8.59 -35.00
CA ARG A 354 -10.23 9.26 -36.30
C ARG A 354 -11.29 10.34 -36.48
N GLY A 355 -10.83 11.55 -36.81
CA GLY A 355 -11.72 12.73 -37.02
C GLY A 355 -12.20 13.40 -35.74
N ASN A 356 -11.85 12.94 -34.56
CA ASN A 356 -12.21 13.58 -33.29
C ASN A 356 -10.97 14.05 -32.53
N LYS A 357 -10.43 15.22 -32.96
CA LYS A 357 -9.23 15.81 -32.34
C LYS A 357 -9.44 16.15 -30.86
N LEU A 358 -10.64 16.56 -30.47
CA LEU A 358 -10.97 16.88 -29.08
C LEU A 358 -10.93 15.63 -28.18
N TYR A 359 -11.34 14.45 -28.70
CA TYR A 359 -11.30 13.20 -27.95
C TYR A 359 -9.88 12.66 -27.79
N SER A 360 -8.99 12.95 -28.74
CA SER A 360 -7.59 12.48 -28.72
C SER A 360 -6.63 13.42 -27.98
N ALA A 361 -7.07 14.61 -27.61
CA ALA A 361 -6.30 15.55 -26.80
C ALA A 361 -6.34 15.23 -25.32
#